data_7e2a75f5f4d5e1903f7ccd32b1996994
#
_entry.id   7e2a75f5f4d5e1903f7ccd32b1996994
#
_cell.length_a   1.000
_cell.length_b   1.000
_cell.length_c   1.000
_cell.angle_alpha   90.00
_cell.angle_beta   90.00
_cell.angle_gamma   90.00
#
_symmetry.space_group_name_H-M   'P 1'
#
loop_
_entity.id
_entity.type
_entity.pdbx_description
1 polymer ?
#
loop_
_entity_poly.entity_id
_entity_poly.type
_entity_poly.pdbx_seq_one_letter_code
_entity_poly.pdbx_strand_id
1 'polypeptide(L)'
;METNLNLSLINGFYSPEEAKEINMNVFASKIQFHELKNLRSLVTRDVEDEVSIMRVRQLKNSVDEFNKLLDLAQENDLELSIQSSIEITMRKSQPVEVNLKSIE
;
A
#
# COMPACT_ATOMS: atom_id res chain seq x y z
N MET A 1 24.90 -13.26 -4.98
CA MET A 1 23.72 -14.15 -5.06
C MET A 1 22.47 -13.35 -4.75
N GLU A 2 21.55 -13.32 -5.67
CA GLU A 2 20.26 -12.68 -5.44
C GLU A 2 19.32 -13.71 -4.87
N THR A 3 18.65 -13.34 -3.79
CA THR A 3 17.62 -14.18 -3.21
C THR A 3 16.28 -13.46 -3.37
N ASN A 4 15.38 -14.11 -4.07
CA ASN A 4 14.02 -13.61 -4.26
C ASN A 4 13.08 -14.45 -3.42
N LEU A 5 12.15 -13.77 -2.78
CA LEU A 5 11.09 -14.41 -2.04
C LEU A 5 9.75 -13.84 -2.53
N ASN A 6 8.83 -14.72 -2.86
CA ASN A 6 7.49 -14.32 -3.29
C ASN A 6 6.48 -15.01 -2.37
N LEU A 7 5.71 -14.20 -1.66
CA LEU A 7 4.74 -14.67 -0.68
C LEU A 7 3.33 -14.28 -1.12
N SER A 8 2.44 -15.27 -1.15
CA SER A 8 1.02 -14.99 -1.36
C SER A 8 0.44 -14.40 -0.09
N LEU A 9 -0.14 -13.22 -0.18
CA LEU A 9 -0.75 -12.54 0.97
C LEU A 9 -2.26 -12.76 1.00
N ILE A 10 -2.91 -12.55 -0.13
CA ILE A 10 -4.35 -12.71 -0.28
C ILE A 10 -4.61 -13.49 -1.56
N ASN A 11 -5.44 -14.50 -1.47
CA ASN A 11 -5.82 -15.27 -2.66
C ASN A 11 -7.16 -15.98 -2.39
N GLY A 12 -8.22 -15.40 -2.90
CA GLY A 12 -9.53 -16.02 -2.72
C GLY A 12 -10.69 -15.14 -3.15
N PHE A 13 -11.87 -15.62 -2.85
CA PHE A 13 -13.11 -14.91 -3.08
C PHE A 13 -13.66 -14.43 -1.74
N TYR A 14 -14.13 -13.20 -1.71
CA TYR A 14 -14.58 -12.55 -0.49
C TYR A 14 -15.88 -11.81 -0.70
N SER A 15 -16.71 -11.78 0.33
CA SER A 15 -17.86 -10.88 0.34
C SER A 15 -17.38 -9.43 0.38
N PRO A 16 -18.22 -8.45 0.01
CA PRO A 16 -17.84 -7.05 0.14
C PRO A 16 -17.39 -6.66 1.55
N GLU A 17 -18.03 -7.21 2.58
CA GLU A 17 -17.66 -6.93 3.97
C GLU A 17 -16.28 -7.48 4.32
N GLU A 18 -16.02 -8.73 3.94
CA GLU A 18 -14.71 -9.35 4.16
C GLU A 18 -13.61 -8.63 3.38
N ALA A 19 -13.88 -8.31 2.12
CA ALA A 19 -12.95 -7.58 1.28
C ALA A 19 -12.59 -6.23 1.88
N LYS A 20 -13.57 -5.51 2.40
CA LYS A 20 -13.35 -4.23 3.06
C LYS A 20 -12.45 -4.39 4.28
N GLU A 21 -12.75 -5.35 5.15
CA GLU A 21 -11.96 -5.58 6.36
C GLU A 21 -10.51 -5.88 6.02
N ILE A 22 -10.27 -6.80 5.09
CA ILE A 22 -8.91 -7.22 4.72
C ILE A 22 -8.12 -6.08 4.10
N ASN A 23 -8.70 -5.41 3.10
CA ASN A 23 -7.95 -4.41 2.32
C ASN A 23 -7.81 -3.08 3.04
N MET A 24 -8.79 -2.68 3.84
CA MET A 24 -8.69 -1.43 4.59
C MET A 24 -7.57 -1.46 5.61
N ASN A 25 -7.32 -2.62 6.22
CA ASN A 25 -6.18 -2.78 7.13
C ASN A 25 -4.85 -2.59 6.40
N VAL A 26 -4.72 -3.13 5.19
CA VAL A 26 -3.50 -2.97 4.38
C VAL A 26 -3.31 -1.51 3.98
N PHE A 27 -4.35 -0.85 3.48
CA PHE A 27 -4.28 0.56 3.10
C PHE A 27 -3.96 1.46 4.30
N ALA A 28 -4.62 1.24 5.43
CA ALA A 28 -4.39 2.03 6.64
C ALA A 28 -2.95 1.91 7.13
N SER A 29 -2.41 0.70 7.14
CA SER A 29 -1.02 0.46 7.55
C SER A 29 -0.04 1.18 6.63
N LYS A 30 -0.28 1.14 5.32
CA LYS A 30 0.61 1.77 4.34
C LYS A 30 0.53 3.29 4.42
N ILE A 31 -0.65 3.83 4.59
CA ILE A 31 -0.84 5.27 4.77
C ILE A 31 -0.11 5.73 6.03
N GLN A 32 -0.30 5.04 7.14
CA GLN A 32 0.37 5.37 8.40
C GLN A 32 1.89 5.33 8.26
N PHE A 33 2.41 4.34 7.56
CA PHE A 33 3.85 4.23 7.31
C PHE A 33 4.39 5.51 6.65
N HIS A 34 3.75 5.99 5.61
CA HIS A 34 4.20 7.19 4.89
C HIS A 34 3.97 8.47 5.67
N GLU A 35 2.89 8.55 6.44
CA GLU A 35 2.64 9.70 7.30
C GLU A 35 3.71 9.82 8.39
N LEU A 36 4.10 8.70 9.01
CA LEU A 36 5.17 8.67 10.00
C LEU A 36 6.52 9.00 9.38
N LYS A 37 6.78 8.53 8.17
CA LYS A 37 8.02 8.82 7.45
C LYS A 37 8.13 10.32 7.17
N ASN A 38 7.05 10.96 6.76
CA ASN A 38 7.02 12.40 6.57
C ASN A 38 7.24 13.14 7.88
N LEU A 39 6.60 12.71 8.96
CA LEU A 39 6.76 13.33 10.27
C LEU A 39 8.21 13.25 10.74
N ARG A 40 8.87 12.10 10.58
CA ARG A 40 10.28 11.94 10.92
C ARG A 40 11.17 12.89 10.12
N SER A 41 10.88 13.06 8.85
CA SER A 41 11.62 13.99 8.00
C SER A 41 11.48 15.43 8.49
N LEU A 42 10.26 15.84 8.86
CA LEU A 42 10.02 17.17 9.43
C LEU A 42 10.76 17.38 10.75
N VAL A 43 10.74 16.39 11.63
CA VAL A 43 11.36 16.49 12.95
C VAL A 43 12.89 16.48 12.87
N THR A 44 13.47 15.64 12.01
CA THR A 44 14.93 15.45 11.97
C THR A 44 15.63 16.38 10.98
N ARG A 45 14.98 16.77 9.90
CA ARG A 45 15.59 17.55 8.83
C ARG A 45 14.86 18.85 8.52
N ASP A 46 13.74 19.10 9.18
CA ASP A 46 12.88 20.27 8.96
C ASP A 46 12.42 20.39 7.49
N VAL A 47 12.24 19.24 6.85
CA VAL A 47 11.84 19.14 5.43
C VAL A 47 10.76 18.09 5.31
N GLU A 48 9.73 18.38 4.52
CA GLU A 48 8.71 17.40 4.19
C GLU A 48 9.27 16.30 3.28
N ASP A 49 8.79 15.09 3.48
CA ASP A 49 9.06 13.97 2.58
C ASP A 49 7.98 13.98 1.50
N GLU A 50 8.26 14.64 0.39
CA GLU A 50 7.28 14.84 -0.67
C GLU A 50 6.84 13.54 -1.33
N VAL A 51 7.73 12.55 -1.40
CA VAL A 51 7.39 11.24 -1.94
C VAL A 51 6.34 10.58 -1.05
N SER A 52 6.51 10.64 0.27
CA SER A 52 5.54 10.07 1.21
C SER A 52 4.20 10.81 1.14
N ILE A 53 4.22 12.14 1.01
CA ILE A 53 2.99 12.93 0.86
C ILE A 53 2.23 12.50 -0.40
N MET A 54 2.94 12.39 -1.51
CA MET A 54 2.34 11.95 -2.77
C MET A 54 1.79 10.53 -2.66
N ARG A 55 2.53 9.64 -2.00
CA ARG A 55 2.12 8.26 -1.82
C ARG A 55 0.85 8.13 -0.99
N VAL A 56 0.74 8.92 0.08
CA VAL A 56 -0.48 8.97 0.89
C VAL A 56 -1.68 9.40 0.05
N ARG A 57 -1.49 10.40 -0.79
CA ARG A 57 -2.58 10.86 -1.70
C ARG A 57 -3.02 9.76 -2.65
N GLN A 58 -2.06 9.06 -3.27
CA GLN A 58 -2.36 7.95 -4.16
C GLN A 58 -3.10 6.82 -3.45
N LEU A 59 -2.68 6.48 -2.24
CA LEU A 59 -3.33 5.44 -1.46
C LEU A 59 -4.76 5.81 -1.07
N LYS A 60 -4.99 7.08 -0.68
CA LYS A 60 -6.34 7.56 -0.38
C LYS A 60 -7.24 7.52 -1.61
N ASN A 61 -6.71 7.85 -2.78
CA ASN A 61 -7.46 7.73 -4.03
C ASN A 61 -7.81 6.27 -4.33
N SER A 62 -6.89 5.35 -4.07
CA SER A 62 -7.14 3.92 -4.23
C SER A 62 -8.23 3.43 -3.29
N VAL A 63 -8.25 3.93 -2.06
CA VAL A 63 -9.32 3.61 -1.09
C VAL A 63 -10.67 4.07 -1.62
N ASP A 64 -10.75 5.27 -2.19
CA ASP A 64 -11.99 5.79 -2.75
C ASP A 64 -12.49 4.92 -3.90
N GLU A 65 -11.60 4.51 -4.80
CA GLU A 65 -11.93 3.62 -5.91
C GLU A 65 -12.40 2.26 -5.40
N PHE A 66 -11.72 1.74 -4.40
CA PHE A 66 -12.07 0.46 -3.80
C PHE A 66 -13.45 0.50 -3.14
N ASN A 67 -13.74 1.58 -2.41
CA ASN A 67 -15.05 1.75 -1.78
C ASN A 67 -16.19 1.81 -2.81
N LYS A 68 -15.96 2.45 -3.95
CA LYS A 68 -16.95 2.47 -5.05
C LYS A 68 -17.21 1.07 -5.60
N LEU A 69 -16.14 0.28 -5.75
CA LEU A 69 -16.27 -1.09 -6.20
C LEU A 69 -17.03 -1.97 -5.19
N LEU A 70 -16.75 -1.77 -3.89
CA LEU A 70 -17.46 -2.48 -2.83
C LEU A 70 -18.96 -2.19 -2.84
N ASP A 71 -19.33 -0.92 -3.00
CA ASP A 71 -20.73 -0.52 -3.08
C ASP A 71 -21.44 -1.18 -4.26
N LEU A 72 -20.76 -1.19 -5.41
CA LEU A 72 -21.30 -1.82 -6.62
C LEU A 72 -21.47 -3.33 -6.43
N ALA A 73 -20.49 -3.99 -5.82
CA ALA A 73 -20.57 -5.42 -5.57
C ALA A 73 -21.71 -5.76 -4.59
N GLN A 74 -21.88 -4.95 -3.57
CA GLN A 74 -22.95 -5.15 -2.59
C GLN A 74 -24.33 -4.96 -3.21
N GLU A 75 -24.50 -3.94 -4.04
CA GLU A 75 -25.76 -3.67 -4.73
C GLU A 75 -26.16 -4.80 -5.69
N ASN A 76 -25.19 -5.49 -6.26
CA ASN A 76 -25.40 -6.52 -7.26
C ASN A 76 -25.21 -7.93 -6.71
N ASP A 77 -25.04 -8.08 -5.40
CA ASP A 77 -24.85 -9.36 -4.73
C ASP A 77 -23.69 -10.17 -5.32
N LEU A 78 -22.54 -9.51 -5.49
CA LEU A 78 -21.34 -10.09 -6.09
C LEU A 78 -20.24 -10.33 -5.07
N GLU A 79 -19.50 -11.41 -5.25
CA GLU A 79 -18.26 -11.66 -4.53
C GLU A 79 -17.10 -11.00 -5.26
N LEU A 80 -16.02 -10.78 -4.53
CA LEU A 80 -14.80 -10.17 -5.05
C LEU A 80 -13.65 -11.18 -5.04
N SER A 81 -13.02 -11.36 -6.18
CA SER A 81 -11.79 -12.14 -6.27
C SER A 81 -10.62 -11.20 -5.99
N ILE A 82 -9.83 -11.51 -4.97
CA ILE A 82 -8.70 -10.68 -4.58
C ILE A 82 -7.44 -11.52 -4.59
N GLN A 83 -6.42 -11.02 -5.27
CA GLN A 83 -5.09 -11.61 -5.27
C GLN A 83 -4.07 -10.55 -4.91
N SER A 84 -3.21 -10.86 -3.96
CA SER A 84 -2.13 -9.96 -3.55
C SER A 84 -0.93 -10.80 -3.14
N SER A 85 0.25 -10.36 -3.54
CA SER A 85 1.49 -11.01 -3.19
C SER A 85 2.54 -9.99 -2.77
N ILE A 86 3.52 -10.48 -2.03
CA ILE A 86 4.69 -9.70 -1.64
C ILE A 86 5.90 -10.30 -2.32
N GLU A 87 6.58 -9.50 -3.10
CA GLU A 87 7.84 -9.88 -3.72
C GLU A 87 8.98 -9.16 -3.01
N ILE A 88 9.92 -9.92 -2.49
CA ILE A 88 11.04 -9.38 -1.75
C ILE A 88 12.34 -9.77 -2.45
N THR A 89 13.15 -8.77 -2.76
CA THR A 89 14.47 -8.96 -3.37
C THR A 89 15.50 -8.25 -2.52
N MET A 90 16.58 -8.94 -2.21
CA MET A 90 17.70 -8.34 -1.50
C MET A 90 18.67 -7.70 -2.49
N ARG A 91 19.18 -6.56 -2.12
CA ARG A 91 20.25 -5.90 -2.89
C ARG A 91 21.19 -5.18 -1.92
N LYS A 92 22.39 -4.88 -2.41
CA LYS A 92 23.33 -4.08 -1.62
C LYS A 92 22.78 -2.67 -1.44
N SER A 93 22.98 -2.12 -0.25
CA SER A 93 22.65 -0.71 0.01
C SER A 93 23.40 0.19 -0.96
N GLN A 94 22.69 1.18 -1.49
CA GLN A 94 23.27 2.13 -2.39
C GLN A 94 23.68 3.42 -1.66
N PRO A 95 24.73 4.11 -2.12
CA PRO A 95 25.03 5.42 -1.57
C PRO A 95 23.85 6.35 -1.78
N VAL A 96 23.78 7.38 -0.93
CA VAL A 96 22.64 8.28 -0.84
C VAL A 96 22.36 8.97 -2.17
N GLU A 97 21.58 8.33 -3.00
CA GLU A 97 20.93 8.99 -4.13
C GLU A 97 19.44 8.91 -3.87
N VAL A 98 18.78 10.05 -4.00
CA VAL A 98 17.34 10.06 -3.87
C VAL A 98 16.76 9.43 -5.12
N ASN A 99 16.48 8.16 -5.06
CA ASN A 99 15.79 7.47 -6.13
C ASN A 99 14.30 7.37 -5.78
N LEU A 100 13.51 8.25 -6.35
CA LEU A 100 12.10 8.35 -6.07
C LEU A 100 11.30 7.10 -6.43
N LYS A 101 11.87 6.24 -7.26
CA LYS A 101 11.19 5.01 -7.69
C LYS A 101 11.31 3.86 -6.69
N SER A 102 12.24 3.93 -5.75
CA SER A 102 12.52 2.85 -4.83
C SER A 102 11.81 2.98 -3.48
N ILE A 103 11.06 4.04 -3.26
CA ILE A 103 10.46 4.35 -1.97
C ILE A 103 8.99 3.96 -1.96
N GLU A 104 8.72 2.71 -2.04
CA GLU A 104 7.35 2.23 -2.01
C GLU A 104 7.02 1.52 -0.70
#